data_04fe9463520dd47201d571779cce6c19
#
_entry.id   04fe9463520dd47201d571779cce6c19
#
_cell.length_a   1.000
_cell.length_b   1.000
_cell.length_c   1.000
_cell.angle_alpha   90.00
_cell.angle_beta   90.00
_cell.angle_gamma   90.00
#
_symmetry.space_group_name_H-M   'P 1'
#
loop_
_entity.id
_entity.type
_entity.pdbx_description
1 polymer ?
#
loop_
_entity_poly.entity_id
_entity_poly.type
_entity_poly.pdbx_seq_one_letter_code
_entity_poly.pdbx_strand_id
1 'polypeptide(L)'
;MPGLITMDDLSNDDILSILDDAERLLPVARGEVFLPLLQGKILGNLFFEPSTRTRMSFETAMKRLGGDVVNLGDVKTSSVVKGETLFDTIQMVDGYTDIIAMRHPRQGAAQYAQDAARVPILNGGDGAGHHPTQTMLDLFTIRQAHGRLEGLKVVLAGDLRYGRTVHSLSHALTRFGCELVFASPSLLKMPAEIVADLNAHGAKVVETEDLLGSLGDADVVYMTRIQKERFADEDEYAKVAGAYKLHASNLEGAKESMIIMHPLPRVDEIHPSVDATRHARYFEQAFNGVVARMALLCRLLNIEVPARIGGGDA
;
A
#
# COMPACT_ATOMS: atom_id res chain seq x y z
N MET A 1 -11.56 8.96 14.63
CA MET A 1 -11.24 9.31 13.23
C MET A 1 -12.35 8.75 12.36
N PRO A 2 -12.95 9.49 11.43
CA PRO A 2 -14.10 8.97 10.66
C PRO A 2 -13.73 7.81 9.75
N GLY A 3 -12.53 7.77 9.18
CA GLY A 3 -12.01 6.71 8.32
C GLY A 3 -10.61 7.04 7.84
N LEU A 4 -10.06 6.22 6.93
CA LEU A 4 -8.80 6.49 6.24
C LEU A 4 -9.04 6.38 4.72
N ILE A 5 -9.23 7.50 4.08
CA ILE A 5 -9.56 7.62 2.66
C ILE A 5 -8.32 7.97 1.84
N THR A 6 -7.50 8.89 2.36
CA THR A 6 -6.24 9.35 1.76
C THR A 6 -5.14 9.37 2.82
N MET A 7 -3.88 9.57 2.41
CA MET A 7 -2.79 9.77 3.38
C MET A 7 -2.84 11.14 4.07
N ASP A 8 -3.61 12.08 3.53
CA ASP A 8 -3.78 13.42 4.11
C ASP A 8 -4.68 13.40 5.36
N ASP A 9 -5.42 12.30 5.57
CA ASP A 9 -6.20 12.07 6.79
C ASP A 9 -5.29 11.80 8.01
N LEU A 10 -3.99 11.60 7.81
CA LEU A 10 -3.01 11.29 8.85
C LEU A 10 -1.93 12.38 8.95
N SER A 11 -1.67 12.85 10.15
CA SER A 11 -0.47 13.63 10.45
C SER A 11 0.80 12.74 10.42
N ASN A 12 2.00 13.34 10.43
CA ASN A 12 3.24 12.57 10.54
C ASN A 12 3.30 11.77 11.85
N ASP A 13 2.83 12.36 12.94
CA ASP A 13 2.78 11.70 14.24
C ASP A 13 1.80 10.52 14.23
N ASP A 14 0.65 10.65 13.54
CA ASP A 14 -0.28 9.53 13.36
C ASP A 14 0.37 8.39 12.56
N ILE A 15 1.07 8.72 11.46
CA ILE A 15 1.79 7.71 10.66
C ILE A 15 2.81 6.98 11.55
N LEU A 16 3.67 7.71 12.26
CA LEU A 16 4.71 7.11 13.11
C LEU A 16 4.09 6.26 14.22
N SER A 17 3.04 6.75 14.88
CA SER A 17 2.31 6.00 15.91
C SER A 17 1.71 4.69 15.37
N ILE A 18 1.09 4.72 14.17
CA ILE A 18 0.53 3.52 13.54
C ILE A 18 1.65 2.53 13.17
N LEU A 19 2.80 3.03 12.71
CA LEU A 19 3.95 2.18 12.41
C LEU A 19 4.54 1.55 13.69
N ASP A 20 4.54 2.26 14.84
CA ASP A 20 4.94 1.71 16.13
C ASP A 20 3.98 0.61 16.60
N ASP A 21 2.68 0.82 16.42
CA ASP A 21 1.65 -0.19 16.69
C ASP A 21 1.86 -1.43 15.79
N ALA A 22 2.15 -1.22 14.50
CA ALA A 22 2.45 -2.28 13.57
C ALA A 22 3.67 -3.10 14.02
N GLU A 23 4.76 -2.46 14.45
CA GLU A 23 5.94 -3.16 14.97
C GLU A 23 5.60 -4.03 16.18
N ARG A 24 4.82 -3.50 17.13
CA ARG A 24 4.37 -4.27 18.31
C ARG A 24 3.49 -5.46 17.95
N LEU A 25 2.68 -5.35 16.89
CA LEU A 25 1.75 -6.39 16.42
C LEU A 25 2.41 -7.51 15.59
N LEU A 26 3.70 -7.41 15.25
CA LEU A 26 4.40 -8.44 14.46
C LEU A 26 4.26 -9.86 15.02
N PRO A 27 4.45 -10.12 16.34
CA PRO A 27 4.31 -11.46 16.90
C PRO A 27 2.87 -11.99 16.75
N VAL A 28 1.87 -11.12 16.85
CA VAL A 28 0.46 -11.48 16.66
C VAL A 28 0.20 -11.81 15.19
N ALA A 29 0.71 -11.01 14.28
CA ALA A 29 0.57 -11.22 12.84
C ALA A 29 1.20 -12.55 12.39
N ARG A 30 2.33 -12.93 12.97
CA ARG A 30 3.00 -14.22 12.75
C ARG A 30 2.30 -15.40 13.40
N GLY A 31 1.39 -15.16 14.35
CA GLY A 31 0.70 -16.20 15.10
C GLY A 31 1.53 -16.77 16.27
N GLU A 32 2.57 -16.09 16.67
CA GLU A 32 3.43 -16.41 17.81
C GLU A 32 2.73 -16.07 19.13
N VAL A 33 1.86 -15.06 19.10
CA VAL A 33 1.06 -14.59 20.23
C VAL A 33 -0.40 -14.48 19.83
N PHE A 34 -1.31 -14.94 20.67
CA PHE A 34 -2.73 -14.72 20.53
C PHE A 34 -3.16 -13.49 21.33
N LEU A 35 -3.67 -12.47 20.65
CA LEU A 35 -4.09 -11.20 21.26
C LEU A 35 -5.41 -10.72 20.62
N PRO A 36 -6.57 -11.09 21.22
CA PRO A 36 -7.89 -10.85 20.61
C PRO A 36 -8.40 -9.42 20.89
N LEU A 37 -7.66 -8.39 20.45
CA LEU A 37 -8.00 -6.98 20.65
C LEU A 37 -9.34 -6.58 20.02
N LEU A 38 -9.76 -7.25 18.95
CA LEU A 38 -10.99 -6.96 18.20
C LEU A 38 -12.07 -8.04 18.40
N GLN A 39 -12.02 -8.78 19.50
CA GLN A 39 -13.05 -9.77 19.81
C GLN A 39 -14.45 -9.12 19.84
N GLY A 40 -15.41 -9.71 19.13
CA GLY A 40 -16.77 -9.22 19.00
C GLY A 40 -16.94 -8.07 18.01
N LYS A 41 -15.87 -7.65 17.32
CA LYS A 41 -15.92 -6.67 16.22
C LYS A 41 -16.04 -7.37 14.88
N ILE A 42 -16.76 -6.74 13.94
CA ILE A 42 -17.02 -7.26 12.59
C ILE A 42 -16.50 -6.27 11.55
N LEU A 43 -15.66 -6.77 10.64
CA LEU A 43 -15.20 -6.06 9.47
C LEU A 43 -16.10 -6.37 8.25
N GLY A 44 -16.69 -5.33 7.65
CA GLY A 44 -17.25 -5.42 6.30
C GLY A 44 -16.15 -5.34 5.26
N ASN A 45 -15.94 -6.40 4.48
CA ASN A 45 -14.85 -6.47 3.50
C ASN A 45 -15.43 -6.40 2.08
N LEU A 46 -15.60 -5.18 1.54
CA LEU A 46 -16.36 -4.86 0.34
C LEU A 46 -15.44 -4.61 -0.86
N PHE A 47 -15.21 -5.62 -1.67
CA PHE A 47 -14.34 -5.53 -2.84
C PHE A 47 -15.17 -5.60 -4.12
N PHE A 48 -15.39 -4.45 -4.76
CA PHE A 48 -16.15 -4.30 -6.02
C PHE A 48 -15.28 -4.54 -7.27
N GLU A 49 -13.98 -4.74 -7.09
CA GLU A 49 -13.05 -5.16 -8.15
C GLU A 49 -12.11 -6.26 -7.63
N PRO A 50 -11.55 -7.12 -8.52
CA PRO A 50 -10.66 -8.19 -8.12
C PRO A 50 -9.43 -7.70 -7.36
N SER A 51 -9.19 -8.25 -6.17
CA SER A 51 -8.01 -7.97 -5.36
C SER A 51 -7.75 -9.10 -4.37
N THR A 52 -6.88 -10.03 -4.72
CA THR A 52 -6.58 -11.17 -3.85
C THR A 52 -5.83 -10.74 -2.60
N ARG A 53 -4.69 -10.07 -2.77
CA ARG A 53 -3.79 -9.69 -1.66
C ARG A 53 -4.45 -8.73 -0.67
N THR A 54 -5.00 -7.62 -1.14
CA THR A 54 -5.59 -6.61 -0.26
C THR A 54 -6.78 -7.19 0.52
N ARG A 55 -7.69 -7.90 -0.16
CA ARG A 55 -8.85 -8.53 0.47
C ARG A 55 -8.43 -9.53 1.55
N MET A 56 -7.55 -10.49 1.18
CA MET A 56 -7.11 -11.52 2.13
C MET A 56 -6.33 -10.92 3.31
N SER A 57 -5.53 -9.86 3.09
CA SER A 57 -4.77 -9.25 4.17
C SER A 57 -5.65 -8.51 5.18
N PHE A 58 -6.74 -7.85 4.75
CA PHE A 58 -7.74 -7.29 5.67
C PHE A 58 -8.45 -8.39 6.47
N GLU A 59 -8.86 -9.46 5.79
CA GLU A 59 -9.50 -10.59 6.45
C GLU A 59 -8.55 -11.24 7.47
N THR A 60 -7.29 -11.48 7.09
CA THR A 60 -6.28 -12.03 7.99
C THR A 60 -5.99 -11.11 9.17
N ALA A 61 -5.85 -9.80 8.93
CA ALA A 61 -5.61 -8.80 9.97
C ALA A 61 -6.71 -8.81 11.03
N MET A 62 -7.98 -8.81 10.59
CA MET A 62 -9.12 -8.85 11.50
C MET A 62 -9.16 -10.14 12.32
N LYS A 63 -8.97 -11.29 11.67
CA LYS A 63 -8.96 -12.62 12.33
C LYS A 63 -7.79 -12.79 13.29
N ARG A 64 -6.60 -12.27 12.98
CA ARG A 64 -5.44 -12.28 13.90
C ARG A 64 -5.70 -11.52 15.18
N LEU A 65 -6.55 -10.52 15.13
CA LEU A 65 -6.98 -9.72 16.28
C LEU A 65 -8.27 -10.26 16.95
N GLY A 66 -8.73 -11.46 16.56
CA GLY A 66 -9.88 -12.12 17.18
C GLY A 66 -11.25 -11.59 16.74
N GLY A 67 -11.32 -10.75 15.71
CA GLY A 67 -12.57 -10.26 15.14
C GLY A 67 -13.09 -11.13 14.00
N ASP A 68 -14.31 -10.83 13.57
CA ASP A 68 -15.00 -11.53 12.49
C ASP A 68 -15.04 -10.71 11.19
N VAL A 69 -15.32 -11.37 10.07
CA VAL A 69 -15.34 -10.71 8.75
C VAL A 69 -16.57 -11.14 7.97
N VAL A 70 -17.31 -10.16 7.46
CA VAL A 70 -18.36 -10.34 6.47
C VAL A 70 -17.84 -9.86 5.12
N ASN A 71 -17.73 -10.77 4.17
CA ASN A 71 -17.25 -10.47 2.83
C ASN A 71 -18.43 -10.20 1.88
N LEU A 72 -18.32 -9.15 1.06
CA LEU A 72 -19.12 -9.08 -0.16
C LEU A 72 -18.65 -10.23 -1.06
N GLY A 73 -19.60 -11.08 -1.42
CA GLY A 73 -19.35 -12.16 -2.38
C GLY A 73 -18.98 -11.66 -3.77
N ASP A 74 -19.07 -12.51 -4.79
CA ASP A 74 -18.88 -12.08 -6.17
C ASP A 74 -19.91 -10.97 -6.50
N VAL A 75 -19.41 -9.82 -6.92
CA VAL A 75 -20.25 -8.67 -7.33
C VAL A 75 -21.27 -9.07 -8.38
N LYS A 76 -20.90 -10.01 -9.27
CA LYS A 76 -21.80 -10.57 -10.31
C LYS A 76 -22.98 -11.36 -9.76
N THR A 77 -22.95 -11.79 -8.51
CA THR A 77 -24.03 -12.54 -7.84
C THR A 77 -24.68 -11.75 -6.72
N SER A 78 -24.22 -10.52 -6.46
CA SER A 78 -24.76 -9.64 -5.42
C SER A 78 -25.94 -8.80 -5.93
N SER A 79 -26.62 -8.09 -5.04
CA SER A 79 -27.71 -7.17 -5.37
C SER A 79 -27.28 -6.01 -6.28
N VAL A 80 -26.00 -5.71 -6.37
CA VAL A 80 -25.42 -4.72 -7.29
C VAL A 80 -25.82 -5.00 -8.74
N VAL A 81 -25.89 -6.28 -9.15
CA VAL A 81 -26.36 -6.67 -10.50
C VAL A 81 -27.82 -6.32 -10.74
N LYS A 82 -28.62 -6.22 -9.68
CA LYS A 82 -30.04 -5.81 -9.75
C LYS A 82 -30.22 -4.31 -9.76
N GLY A 83 -29.11 -3.52 -9.75
CA GLY A 83 -29.15 -2.06 -9.74
C GLY A 83 -29.11 -1.41 -8.35
N GLU A 84 -28.75 -2.17 -7.30
CA GLU A 84 -28.52 -1.60 -5.98
C GLU A 84 -27.42 -0.53 -6.03
N THR A 85 -27.68 0.62 -5.45
CA THR A 85 -26.72 1.73 -5.44
C THR A 85 -25.62 1.47 -4.42
N LEU A 86 -24.44 2.12 -4.60
CA LEU A 86 -23.38 2.08 -3.59
C LEU A 86 -23.87 2.60 -2.24
N PHE A 87 -24.73 3.64 -2.25
CA PHE A 87 -25.33 4.20 -1.05
C PHE A 87 -26.12 3.15 -0.26
N ASP A 88 -27.03 2.43 -0.94
CA ASP A 88 -27.88 1.41 -0.30
C ASP A 88 -27.02 0.26 0.25
N THR A 89 -26.04 -0.20 -0.53
CA THR A 89 -25.08 -1.22 -0.07
C THR A 89 -24.34 -0.77 1.20
N ILE A 90 -23.85 0.46 1.24
CA ILE A 90 -23.13 1.00 2.41
C ILE A 90 -24.07 1.14 3.60
N GLN A 91 -25.28 1.68 3.43
CA GLN A 91 -26.25 1.81 4.53
C GLN A 91 -26.62 0.45 5.15
N MET A 92 -26.77 -0.58 4.32
CA MET A 92 -27.04 -1.93 4.80
C MET A 92 -25.84 -2.50 5.59
N VAL A 93 -24.64 -2.43 5.03
CA VAL A 93 -23.44 -3.00 5.66
C VAL A 93 -23.03 -2.23 6.91
N ASP A 94 -23.23 -0.91 6.95
CA ASP A 94 -23.03 -0.06 8.13
C ASP A 94 -23.84 -0.55 9.35
N GLY A 95 -25.05 -1.11 9.09
CA GLY A 95 -25.87 -1.72 10.13
C GLY A 95 -25.38 -3.08 10.65
N TYR A 96 -24.46 -3.73 9.94
CA TYR A 96 -23.99 -5.08 10.24
C TYR A 96 -22.56 -5.14 10.79
N THR A 97 -21.78 -4.06 10.64
CA THR A 97 -20.34 -4.07 10.87
C THR A 97 -19.89 -2.90 11.74
N ASP A 98 -18.70 -3.01 12.32
CA ASP A 98 -18.08 -1.95 13.12
C ASP A 98 -17.11 -1.09 12.30
N ILE A 99 -16.63 -1.61 11.18
CA ILE A 99 -15.69 -0.96 10.26
C ILE A 99 -15.82 -1.58 8.88
N ILE A 100 -15.61 -0.80 7.83
CA ILE A 100 -15.69 -1.28 6.45
C ILE A 100 -14.36 -1.04 5.73
N ALA A 101 -13.74 -2.08 5.19
CA ALA A 101 -12.69 -1.99 4.20
C ALA A 101 -13.32 -2.12 2.81
N MET A 102 -13.09 -1.14 1.94
CA MET A 102 -13.64 -1.20 0.59
C MET A 102 -12.61 -0.96 -0.50
N ARG A 103 -12.82 -1.60 -1.63
CA ARG A 103 -12.12 -1.35 -2.87
C ARG A 103 -13.11 -1.20 -4.02
N HIS A 104 -12.98 -0.12 -4.78
CA HIS A 104 -13.95 0.22 -5.82
C HIS A 104 -13.25 0.71 -7.10
N PRO A 105 -13.78 0.40 -8.32
CA PRO A 105 -13.17 0.82 -9.58
C PRO A 105 -13.30 2.33 -9.86
N ARG A 106 -14.21 3.05 -9.19
CA ARG A 106 -14.40 4.49 -9.38
C ARG A 106 -13.64 5.29 -8.34
N GLN A 107 -12.89 6.27 -8.80
CA GLN A 107 -12.25 7.28 -7.95
C GLN A 107 -13.30 8.06 -7.15
N GLY A 108 -13.01 8.37 -5.88
CA GLY A 108 -13.90 9.06 -4.96
C GLY A 108 -14.97 8.18 -4.31
N ALA A 109 -15.09 6.90 -4.71
CA ALA A 109 -16.09 6.01 -4.14
C ALA A 109 -15.88 5.75 -2.65
N ALA A 110 -14.64 5.73 -2.17
CA ALA A 110 -14.34 5.55 -0.74
C ALA A 110 -14.78 6.77 0.10
N GLN A 111 -14.58 7.99 -0.42
CA GLN A 111 -15.09 9.21 0.22
C GLN A 111 -16.61 9.21 0.26
N TYR A 112 -17.25 8.90 -0.88
CA TYR A 112 -18.71 8.81 -0.94
C TYR A 112 -19.27 7.77 0.05
N ALA A 113 -18.60 6.64 0.22
CA ALA A 113 -18.97 5.63 1.21
C ALA A 113 -18.81 6.15 2.64
N GLN A 114 -17.72 6.90 2.93
CA GLN A 114 -17.52 7.50 4.25
C GLN A 114 -18.61 8.54 4.59
N ASP A 115 -19.02 9.33 3.61
CA ASP A 115 -20.09 10.31 3.80
C ASP A 115 -21.46 9.64 4.07
N ALA A 116 -21.63 8.42 3.56
CA ALA A 116 -22.85 7.64 3.77
C ALA A 116 -22.82 6.78 5.05
N ALA A 117 -21.65 6.36 5.52
CA ALA A 117 -21.51 5.44 6.65
C ALA A 117 -21.36 6.17 7.99
N ARG A 118 -21.80 5.53 9.08
CA ARG A 118 -21.49 5.93 10.46
C ARG A 118 -20.21 5.27 10.97
N VAL A 119 -19.94 4.05 10.48
CA VAL A 119 -18.72 3.31 10.82
C VAL A 119 -17.54 3.80 9.98
N PRO A 120 -16.30 3.68 10.46
CA PRO A 120 -15.10 4.07 9.71
C PRO A 120 -14.95 3.29 8.39
N ILE A 121 -14.52 3.99 7.33
CA ILE A 121 -14.16 3.40 6.05
C ILE A 121 -12.63 3.32 5.90
N LEU A 122 -12.11 2.15 5.52
CA LEU A 122 -10.73 1.93 5.10
C LEU A 122 -10.67 1.80 3.57
N ASN A 123 -10.02 2.77 2.92
CA ASN A 123 -9.84 2.74 1.47
C ASN A 123 -8.78 1.71 1.06
N GLY A 124 -9.22 0.57 0.51
CA GLY A 124 -8.38 -0.49 -0.09
C GLY A 124 -8.05 -0.27 -1.56
N GLY A 125 -8.32 0.94 -2.07
CA GLY A 125 -8.08 1.38 -3.44
C GLY A 125 -9.35 1.81 -4.17
N ASP A 126 -9.37 3.03 -4.71
CA ASP A 126 -10.50 3.59 -5.45
C ASP A 126 -10.06 4.06 -6.85
N GLY A 127 -10.19 3.19 -7.82
CA GLY A 127 -9.87 3.47 -9.23
C GLY A 127 -8.42 3.98 -9.41
N ALA A 128 -8.27 5.14 -10.03
CA ALA A 128 -6.99 5.84 -10.20
C ALA A 128 -6.62 6.73 -8.99
N GLY A 129 -7.49 6.80 -7.97
CA GLY A 129 -7.33 7.66 -6.80
C GLY A 129 -6.31 7.16 -5.78
N HIS A 130 -6.74 6.91 -4.55
CA HIS A 130 -5.88 6.65 -3.42
C HIS A 130 -5.87 5.19 -2.99
N HIS A 131 -4.78 4.78 -2.33
CA HIS A 131 -4.68 3.49 -1.64
C HIS A 131 -3.83 3.65 -0.36
N PRO A 132 -4.33 4.38 0.65
CA PRO A 132 -3.54 4.76 1.82
C PRO A 132 -2.99 3.56 2.58
N THR A 133 -3.72 2.44 2.62
CA THR A 133 -3.24 1.23 3.30
C THR A 133 -2.07 0.53 2.56
N GLN A 134 -1.88 0.80 1.26
CA GLN A 134 -0.67 0.40 0.54
C GLN A 134 0.51 1.29 0.94
N THR A 135 0.30 2.61 0.96
CA THR A 135 1.35 3.54 1.40
C THR A 135 1.81 3.23 2.82
N MET A 136 0.88 2.93 3.75
CA MET A 136 1.24 2.57 5.12
C MET A 136 2.10 1.30 5.23
N LEU A 137 1.77 0.24 4.48
CA LEU A 137 2.59 -0.97 4.47
C LEU A 137 3.95 -0.76 3.80
N ASP A 138 4.01 0.11 2.80
CA ASP A 138 5.26 0.48 2.13
C ASP A 138 6.18 1.25 3.10
N LEU A 139 5.66 2.26 3.80
CA LEU A 139 6.39 2.99 4.83
C LEU A 139 6.83 2.07 5.98
N PHE A 140 5.98 1.13 6.39
CA PHE A 140 6.34 0.14 7.41
C PHE A 140 7.51 -0.74 6.96
N THR A 141 7.48 -1.23 5.72
CA THR A 141 8.55 -2.05 5.15
C THR A 141 9.88 -1.28 5.06
N ILE A 142 9.83 -0.02 4.63
CA ILE A 142 10.99 0.85 4.57
C ILE A 142 11.57 1.07 5.97
N ARG A 143 10.71 1.40 6.96
CA ARG A 143 11.15 1.63 8.34
C ARG A 143 11.73 0.38 8.97
N GLN A 144 11.17 -0.79 8.74
CA GLN A 144 11.74 -2.06 9.23
C GLN A 144 13.15 -2.32 8.68
N ALA A 145 13.37 -2.02 7.41
CA ALA A 145 14.66 -2.26 6.77
C ALA A 145 15.74 -1.26 7.19
N HIS A 146 15.39 0.01 7.40
CA HIS A 146 16.34 1.10 7.62
C HIS A 146 16.31 1.69 9.03
N GLY A 147 15.36 1.30 9.89
CA GLY A 147 15.16 1.86 11.24
C GLY A 147 14.61 3.30 11.24
N ARG A 148 14.40 3.90 10.08
CA ARG A 148 13.95 5.28 9.91
C ARG A 148 13.21 5.45 8.60
N LEU A 149 12.54 6.60 8.43
CA LEU A 149 11.99 7.05 7.14
C LEU A 149 12.77 8.27 6.61
N GLU A 150 13.33 9.07 7.48
CA GLU A 150 13.93 10.38 7.16
C GLU A 150 15.19 10.27 6.31
N GLY A 151 15.28 11.14 5.29
CA GLY A 151 16.49 11.37 4.50
C GLY A 151 16.98 10.17 3.70
N LEU A 152 16.09 9.23 3.35
CA LEU A 152 16.41 8.11 2.48
C LEU A 152 16.36 8.53 1.01
N LYS A 153 17.21 7.91 0.18
CA LYS A 153 17.13 8.03 -1.27
C LYS A 153 16.28 6.91 -1.84
N VAL A 154 15.14 7.27 -2.42
CA VAL A 154 14.12 6.34 -2.92
C VAL A 154 14.00 6.46 -4.43
N VAL A 155 14.28 5.37 -5.14
CA VAL A 155 14.08 5.25 -6.58
C VAL A 155 12.72 4.62 -6.83
N LEU A 156 11.80 5.37 -7.45
CA LEU A 156 10.51 4.87 -7.93
C LEU A 156 10.66 4.58 -9.43
N ALA A 157 10.44 3.33 -9.86
CA ALA A 157 10.80 2.90 -11.19
C ALA A 157 9.68 2.14 -11.93
N GLY A 158 9.61 2.32 -13.24
CA GLY A 158 8.68 1.65 -14.15
C GLY A 158 7.53 2.54 -14.62
N ASP A 159 6.28 2.14 -14.40
CA ASP A 159 5.11 2.95 -14.76
C ASP A 159 4.79 3.95 -13.64
N LEU A 160 5.27 5.18 -13.80
CA LEU A 160 4.99 6.27 -12.87
C LEU A 160 3.79 7.11 -13.30
N ARG A 161 3.32 6.95 -14.55
CA ARG A 161 2.20 7.72 -15.08
C ARG A 161 0.86 7.24 -14.55
N TYR A 162 0.65 5.92 -14.52
CA TYR A 162 -0.63 5.31 -14.14
C TYR A 162 -0.58 4.62 -12.77
N GLY A 163 0.60 4.63 -12.13
CA GLY A 163 0.88 3.96 -10.87
C GLY A 163 0.39 4.72 -9.65
N ARG A 164 -0.91 4.64 -9.28
CA ARG A 164 -1.43 5.33 -8.08
C ARG A 164 -0.63 5.06 -6.79
N THR A 165 -0.01 3.89 -6.68
CA THR A 165 0.80 3.54 -5.50
C THR A 165 2.04 4.43 -5.37
N VAL A 166 2.73 4.71 -6.48
CA VAL A 166 3.90 5.60 -6.47
C VAL A 166 3.51 7.07 -6.30
N HIS A 167 2.32 7.48 -6.76
CA HIS A 167 1.81 8.83 -6.51
C HIS A 167 1.63 9.06 -5.00
N SER A 168 0.85 8.21 -4.32
CA SER A 168 0.62 8.34 -2.88
C SER A 168 1.91 8.15 -2.06
N LEU A 169 2.79 7.22 -2.48
CA LEU A 169 4.04 6.96 -1.77
C LEU A 169 5.02 8.13 -1.90
N SER A 170 5.13 8.77 -3.07
CA SER A 170 6.01 9.94 -3.27
C SER A 170 5.62 11.12 -2.36
N HIS A 171 4.32 11.42 -2.24
CA HIS A 171 3.84 12.44 -1.30
C HIS A 171 4.17 12.08 0.15
N ALA A 172 3.93 10.83 0.56
CA ALA A 172 4.24 10.40 1.91
C ALA A 172 5.74 10.47 2.23
N LEU A 173 6.62 10.03 1.30
CA LEU A 173 8.07 10.09 1.47
C LEU A 173 8.61 11.53 1.54
N THR A 174 8.01 12.45 0.78
CA THR A 174 8.36 13.89 0.84
C THR A 174 8.15 14.45 2.24
N ARG A 175 7.09 14.02 2.94
CA ARG A 175 6.81 14.44 4.33
C ARG A 175 7.92 14.04 5.32
N PHE A 176 8.74 13.05 4.97
CA PHE A 176 9.90 12.58 5.75
C PHE A 176 11.24 13.04 5.16
N GLY A 177 11.23 14.01 4.22
CA GLY A 177 12.45 14.59 3.64
C GLY A 177 13.29 13.62 2.83
N CYS A 178 12.68 12.62 2.21
CA CYS A 178 13.37 11.69 1.31
C CYS A 178 13.79 12.37 0.01
N GLU A 179 14.88 11.90 -0.58
CA GLU A 179 15.28 12.24 -1.95
C GLU A 179 14.61 11.27 -2.91
N LEU A 180 13.87 11.79 -3.90
CA LEU A 180 13.11 10.98 -4.84
C LEU A 180 13.77 10.95 -6.20
N VAL A 181 13.99 9.75 -6.74
CA VAL A 181 14.44 9.54 -8.12
C VAL A 181 13.32 8.84 -8.87
N PHE A 182 12.82 9.46 -9.93
CA PHE A 182 11.80 8.93 -10.82
C PHE A 182 12.46 8.33 -12.06
N ALA A 183 12.66 7.01 -12.05
CA ALA A 183 13.28 6.27 -13.13
C ALA A 183 12.22 5.63 -14.01
N SER A 184 11.91 6.23 -15.16
CA SER A 184 10.82 5.74 -16.02
C SER A 184 11.07 6.03 -17.49
N PRO A 185 10.55 5.20 -18.43
CA PRO A 185 10.51 5.57 -19.84
C PRO A 185 9.80 6.91 -20.05
N SER A 186 10.19 7.67 -21.08
CA SER A 186 9.62 8.99 -21.38
C SER A 186 8.08 9.00 -21.44
N LEU A 187 7.46 7.92 -21.95
CA LEU A 187 6.00 7.77 -22.07
C LEU A 187 5.31 7.51 -20.73
N LEU A 188 6.05 7.09 -19.71
CA LEU A 188 5.53 6.64 -18.41
C LEU A 188 6.03 7.51 -17.25
N LYS A 189 6.49 8.72 -17.54
CA LYS A 189 6.94 9.67 -16.54
C LYS A 189 5.85 10.00 -15.52
N MET A 190 6.30 10.37 -14.33
CA MET A 190 5.41 10.93 -13.31
C MET A 190 4.65 12.14 -13.91
N PRO A 191 3.35 12.27 -13.68
CA PRO A 191 2.58 13.44 -14.11
C PRO A 191 3.23 14.74 -13.62
N ALA A 192 3.33 15.72 -14.51
CA ALA A 192 4.02 16.98 -14.22
C ALA A 192 3.39 17.75 -13.06
N GLU A 193 2.09 17.64 -12.89
CA GLU A 193 1.35 18.22 -11.75
C GLU A 193 1.78 17.62 -10.41
N ILE A 194 2.06 16.31 -10.36
CA ILE A 194 2.56 15.65 -9.15
C ILE A 194 3.99 16.12 -8.86
N VAL A 195 4.86 16.17 -9.87
CA VAL A 195 6.25 16.67 -9.71
C VAL A 195 6.25 18.11 -9.20
N ALA A 196 5.38 18.96 -9.77
CA ALA A 196 5.25 20.35 -9.36
C ALA A 196 4.79 20.48 -7.90
N ASP A 197 3.80 19.67 -7.50
CA ASP A 197 3.29 19.66 -6.14
C ASP A 197 4.34 19.16 -5.13
N LEU A 198 5.04 18.07 -5.43
CA LEU A 198 6.15 17.56 -4.60
C LEU A 198 7.24 18.62 -4.40
N ASN A 199 7.63 19.31 -5.48
CA ASN A 199 8.64 20.38 -5.40
C ASN A 199 8.14 21.57 -4.57
N ALA A 200 6.86 21.94 -4.67
CA ALA A 200 6.25 22.99 -3.85
C ALA A 200 6.28 22.64 -2.36
N HIS A 201 6.22 21.34 -2.01
CA HIS A 201 6.37 20.83 -0.65
C HIS A 201 7.84 20.54 -0.24
N GLY A 202 8.82 21.00 -1.03
CA GLY A 202 10.24 20.93 -0.70
C GLY A 202 10.90 19.59 -1.01
N ALA A 203 10.28 18.73 -1.82
CA ALA A 203 10.89 17.48 -2.26
C ALA A 203 12.13 17.76 -3.13
N LYS A 204 13.13 16.90 -2.99
CA LYS A 204 14.24 16.82 -3.94
C LYS A 204 13.93 15.73 -4.95
N VAL A 205 13.48 16.11 -6.15
CA VAL A 205 13.08 15.19 -7.22
C VAL A 205 14.12 15.22 -8.34
N VAL A 206 14.54 14.04 -8.78
CA VAL A 206 15.34 13.82 -9.99
C VAL A 206 14.58 12.91 -10.92
N GLU A 207 14.41 13.29 -12.19
CA GLU A 207 13.81 12.44 -13.23
C GLU A 207 14.90 11.89 -14.15
N THR A 208 14.84 10.59 -14.45
CA THR A 208 15.81 9.91 -15.32
C THR A 208 15.15 8.75 -16.08
N GLU A 209 15.78 8.34 -17.18
CA GLU A 209 15.46 7.09 -17.87
C GLU A 209 16.44 5.96 -17.49
N ASP A 210 17.51 6.28 -16.77
CA ASP A 210 18.56 5.33 -16.35
C ASP A 210 18.26 4.75 -14.97
N LEU A 211 17.52 3.63 -14.95
CA LEU A 211 17.28 2.86 -13.73
C LEU A 211 18.60 2.34 -13.13
N LEU A 212 19.46 1.73 -13.95
CA LEU A 212 20.63 1.03 -13.45
C LEU A 212 21.66 1.99 -12.87
N GLY A 213 21.85 3.16 -13.49
CA GLY A 213 22.69 4.23 -12.94
C GLY A 213 22.18 4.81 -11.62
N SER A 214 20.90 4.61 -11.31
CA SER A 214 20.28 5.11 -10.08
C SER A 214 20.40 4.15 -8.88
N LEU A 215 20.91 2.91 -9.07
CA LEU A 215 20.95 1.89 -8.01
C LEU A 215 22.08 2.09 -7.01
N GLY A 216 23.22 2.67 -7.43
CA GLY A 216 24.47 2.66 -6.66
C GLY A 216 24.37 3.33 -5.28
N ASP A 217 23.60 4.39 -5.15
CA ASP A 217 23.42 5.15 -3.92
C ASP A 217 21.97 5.15 -3.37
N ALA A 218 21.09 4.34 -3.99
CA ALA A 218 19.73 4.15 -3.53
C ALA A 218 19.67 3.41 -2.18
N ASP A 219 18.74 3.80 -1.32
CA ASP A 219 18.37 3.05 -0.12
C ASP A 219 17.16 2.14 -0.42
N VAL A 220 16.22 2.62 -1.23
CA VAL A 220 15.02 1.89 -1.63
C VAL A 220 14.84 1.96 -3.14
N VAL A 221 14.56 0.83 -3.77
CA VAL A 221 14.11 0.74 -5.16
C VAL A 221 12.71 0.17 -5.17
N TYR A 222 11.74 0.99 -5.56
CA TYR A 222 10.33 0.59 -5.66
C TYR A 222 9.98 0.39 -7.13
N MET A 223 9.90 -0.87 -7.54
CA MET A 223 9.58 -1.25 -8.91
C MET A 223 8.07 -1.30 -9.11
N THR A 224 7.60 -0.87 -10.27
CA THR A 224 6.20 -1.01 -10.69
C THR A 224 6.10 -1.75 -12.01
N ARG A 225 5.01 -2.46 -12.18
CA ARG A 225 4.67 -3.15 -13.43
C ARG A 225 4.24 -2.14 -14.49
N ILE A 226 4.76 -2.29 -15.71
CA ILE A 226 4.23 -1.58 -16.87
C ILE A 226 2.91 -2.26 -17.28
N GLN A 227 1.80 -1.54 -17.16
CA GLN A 227 0.45 -2.07 -17.30
C GLN A 227 0.00 -2.02 -18.76
N LYS A 228 0.11 -3.15 -19.51
CA LYS A 228 -0.32 -3.24 -20.91
C LYS A 228 -1.76 -2.74 -21.12
N GLU A 229 -2.64 -3.03 -20.19
CA GLU A 229 -4.05 -2.68 -20.20
C GLU A 229 -4.35 -1.16 -20.14
N ARG A 230 -3.32 -0.34 -19.91
CA ARG A 230 -3.42 1.13 -19.88
C ARG A 230 -3.02 1.81 -21.19
N PHE A 231 -2.41 1.07 -22.10
CA PHE A 231 -2.03 1.60 -23.41
C PHE A 231 -3.19 1.45 -24.39
N ALA A 232 -3.47 2.53 -25.14
CA ALA A 232 -4.47 2.52 -26.19
C ALA A 232 -3.97 1.79 -27.46
N ASP A 233 -2.64 1.75 -27.63
CA ASP A 233 -1.95 1.19 -28.77
C ASP A 233 -0.91 0.14 -28.33
N GLU A 234 -0.95 -1.04 -28.93
CA GLU A 234 0.04 -2.11 -28.67
C GLU A 234 1.46 -1.72 -29.13
N ASP A 235 1.60 -0.89 -30.15
CA ASP A 235 2.91 -0.41 -30.63
C ASP A 235 3.57 0.55 -29.60
N GLU A 236 2.78 1.36 -28.91
CA GLU A 236 3.29 2.19 -27.82
C GLU A 236 3.76 1.33 -26.63
N TYR A 237 2.99 0.31 -26.26
CA TYR A 237 3.39 -0.64 -25.23
C TYR A 237 4.67 -1.37 -25.62
N ALA A 238 4.81 -1.82 -26.88
CA ALA A 238 5.99 -2.53 -27.35
C ALA A 238 7.29 -1.72 -27.21
N LYS A 239 7.23 -0.39 -27.29
CA LYS A 239 8.39 0.50 -27.13
C LYS A 239 8.93 0.52 -25.70
N VAL A 240 8.09 0.23 -24.70
CA VAL A 240 8.45 0.29 -23.28
C VAL A 240 8.42 -1.10 -22.62
N ALA A 241 7.85 -2.09 -23.28
CA ALA A 241 7.80 -3.47 -22.79
C ALA A 241 9.22 -4.00 -22.59
N GLY A 242 9.54 -4.41 -21.37
CA GLY A 242 10.85 -4.95 -21.02
C GLY A 242 11.99 -3.93 -20.90
N ALA A 243 11.72 -2.63 -21.02
CA ALA A 243 12.73 -1.58 -20.87
C ALA A 243 13.30 -1.52 -19.45
N TYR A 244 12.52 -1.92 -18.46
CA TYR A 244 12.89 -1.88 -17.04
C TYR A 244 12.83 -3.30 -16.46
N LYS A 245 13.96 -4.03 -16.58
CA LYS A 245 14.11 -5.38 -16.00
C LYS A 245 15.27 -5.39 -15.03
N LEU A 246 14.99 -5.83 -13.82
CA LEU A 246 15.98 -5.93 -12.76
C LEU A 246 16.40 -7.39 -12.56
N HIS A 247 17.69 -7.67 -12.75
CA HIS A 247 18.33 -8.97 -12.53
C HIS A 247 19.27 -8.88 -11.32
N ALA A 248 19.61 -10.02 -10.71
CA ALA A 248 20.59 -10.05 -9.63
C ALA A 248 21.95 -9.45 -10.02
N SER A 249 22.39 -9.64 -11.27
CA SER A 249 23.64 -9.06 -11.79
C SER A 249 23.63 -7.52 -11.85
N ASN A 250 22.47 -6.88 -11.90
CA ASN A 250 22.36 -5.42 -11.88
C ASN A 250 22.58 -4.82 -10.49
N LEU A 251 22.62 -5.67 -9.46
CA LEU A 251 22.76 -5.24 -8.06
C LEU A 251 24.22 -5.17 -7.60
N GLU A 252 25.17 -5.49 -8.48
CA GLU A 252 26.58 -5.32 -8.21
C GLU A 252 26.91 -3.83 -8.00
N GLY A 253 27.49 -3.49 -6.85
CA GLY A 253 27.78 -2.11 -6.48
C GLY A 253 26.64 -1.34 -5.79
N ALA A 254 25.45 -1.94 -5.66
CA ALA A 254 24.40 -1.36 -4.83
C ALA A 254 24.78 -1.43 -3.34
N LYS A 255 24.23 -0.48 -2.54
CA LYS A 255 24.43 -0.50 -1.07
C LYS A 255 23.94 -1.85 -0.51
N GLU A 256 24.68 -2.42 0.43
CA GLU A 256 24.26 -3.67 1.10
C GLU A 256 22.89 -3.54 1.79
N SER A 257 22.57 -2.34 2.30
CA SER A 257 21.31 -2.01 2.96
C SER A 257 20.17 -1.70 1.99
N MET A 258 20.44 -1.55 0.67
CA MET A 258 19.39 -1.26 -0.31
C MET A 258 18.32 -2.35 -0.31
N ILE A 259 17.06 -1.95 -0.36
CA ILE A 259 15.93 -2.87 -0.50
C ILE A 259 15.19 -2.66 -1.81
N ILE A 260 14.64 -3.76 -2.35
CA ILE A 260 13.81 -3.75 -3.55
C ILE A 260 12.39 -4.11 -3.12
N MET A 261 11.46 -3.23 -3.46
CA MET A 261 10.04 -3.33 -3.17
C MET A 261 9.22 -3.41 -4.46
N HIS A 262 8.02 -3.97 -4.35
CA HIS A 262 7.08 -4.08 -5.48
C HIS A 262 5.66 -4.32 -4.95
N PRO A 263 4.62 -3.59 -5.40
CA PRO A 263 3.25 -3.75 -4.88
C PRO A 263 2.58 -5.05 -5.31
N LEU A 264 3.24 -5.83 -6.20
CA LEU A 264 2.74 -7.07 -6.79
C LEU A 264 1.36 -6.92 -7.51
N PRO A 265 1.03 -7.75 -8.50
CA PRO A 265 1.87 -8.84 -9.03
C PRO A 265 3.00 -8.31 -9.91
N ARG A 266 4.16 -8.91 -9.82
CA ARG A 266 5.21 -8.71 -10.84
C ARG A 266 4.95 -9.64 -12.03
N VAL A 267 5.45 -9.25 -13.20
CA VAL A 267 5.43 -10.07 -14.43
C VAL A 267 6.85 -10.36 -14.85
N ASP A 268 7.55 -9.38 -15.43
CA ASP A 268 8.92 -9.56 -15.97
C ASP A 268 9.88 -8.42 -15.54
N GLU A 269 9.39 -7.40 -14.84
CA GLU A 269 10.17 -6.25 -14.38
C GLU A 269 11.16 -6.60 -13.25
N ILE A 270 10.93 -7.67 -12.51
CA ILE A 270 11.87 -8.26 -11.56
C ILE A 270 12.08 -9.71 -11.91
N HIS A 271 13.28 -10.04 -12.37
CA HIS A 271 13.67 -11.42 -12.70
C HIS A 271 13.74 -12.28 -11.43
N PRO A 272 13.34 -13.58 -11.48
CA PRO A 272 13.40 -14.46 -10.31
C PRO A 272 14.78 -14.60 -9.65
N SER A 273 15.87 -14.32 -10.37
CA SER A 273 17.21 -14.30 -9.77
C SER A 273 17.36 -13.30 -8.61
N VAL A 274 16.53 -12.27 -8.56
CA VAL A 274 16.53 -11.26 -7.48
C VAL A 274 15.98 -11.85 -6.19
N ASP A 275 15.08 -12.83 -6.25
CA ASP A 275 14.37 -13.40 -5.09
C ASP A 275 15.31 -13.96 -4.02
N ALA A 276 16.44 -14.51 -4.44
CA ALA A 276 17.44 -15.09 -3.54
C ALA A 276 18.44 -14.05 -3.01
N THR A 277 18.35 -12.79 -3.42
CA THR A 277 19.25 -11.73 -2.96
C THR A 277 18.78 -11.14 -1.64
N ARG A 278 19.72 -10.57 -0.87
CA ARG A 278 19.41 -9.83 0.37
C ARG A 278 18.52 -8.62 0.17
N HIS A 279 18.43 -8.13 -1.06
CA HIS A 279 17.70 -6.91 -1.40
C HIS A 279 16.19 -7.12 -1.59
N ALA A 280 15.76 -8.35 -1.91
CA ALA A 280 14.35 -8.67 -2.19
C ALA A 280 13.48 -8.53 -0.92
N ARG A 281 12.57 -7.53 -0.89
CA ARG A 281 11.64 -7.30 0.22
C ARG A 281 10.17 -7.35 -0.17
N TYR A 282 9.84 -7.54 -1.43
CA TYR A 282 8.46 -7.45 -1.93
C TYR A 282 7.52 -8.56 -1.38
N PHE A 283 8.03 -9.73 -0.97
CA PHE A 283 7.19 -10.74 -0.31
C PHE A 283 6.99 -10.40 1.18
N GLU A 284 8.02 -9.89 1.84
CA GLU A 284 7.92 -9.36 3.20
C GLU A 284 6.99 -8.13 3.23
N GLN A 285 7.11 -7.23 2.27
CA GLN A 285 6.20 -6.10 2.04
C GLN A 285 4.74 -6.58 1.92
N ALA A 286 4.47 -7.66 1.20
CA ALA A 286 3.12 -8.20 1.08
C ALA A 286 2.59 -8.70 2.44
N PHE A 287 3.43 -9.35 3.26
CA PHE A 287 3.09 -9.76 4.63
C PHE A 287 2.88 -8.54 5.54
N ASN A 288 3.71 -7.53 5.43
CA ASN A 288 3.59 -6.26 6.16
C ASN A 288 2.23 -5.57 5.91
N GLY A 289 1.56 -5.91 4.80
CA GLY A 289 0.19 -5.53 4.56
C GLY A 289 -0.79 -6.06 5.61
N VAL A 290 -0.57 -7.23 6.18
CA VAL A 290 -1.38 -7.75 7.29
C VAL A 290 -1.12 -6.91 8.53
N VAL A 291 0.15 -6.70 8.86
CA VAL A 291 0.59 -6.01 10.09
C VAL A 291 0.11 -4.56 10.13
N ALA A 292 0.35 -3.81 9.04
CA ALA A 292 -0.10 -2.42 8.94
C ALA A 292 -1.64 -2.30 9.04
N ARG A 293 -2.38 -3.25 8.44
CA ARG A 293 -3.84 -3.26 8.53
C ARG A 293 -4.35 -3.62 9.91
N MET A 294 -3.64 -4.46 10.68
CA MET A 294 -3.95 -4.70 12.09
C MET A 294 -3.86 -3.41 12.90
N ALA A 295 -2.78 -2.65 12.75
CA ALA A 295 -2.61 -1.36 13.43
C ALA A 295 -3.69 -0.34 13.02
N LEU A 296 -4.00 -0.26 11.72
CA LEU A 296 -5.06 0.62 11.20
C LEU A 296 -6.45 0.25 11.74
N LEU A 297 -6.78 -1.04 11.83
CA LEU A 297 -8.04 -1.52 12.39
C LEU A 297 -8.15 -1.12 13.86
N CYS A 298 -7.11 -1.33 14.67
CA CYS A 298 -7.07 -0.91 16.06
C CYS A 298 -7.25 0.62 16.17
N ARG A 299 -6.49 1.39 15.39
CA ARG A 299 -6.54 2.86 15.40
C ARG A 299 -7.95 3.41 15.12
N LEU A 300 -8.59 2.91 14.04
CA LEU A 300 -9.91 3.41 13.62
C LEU A 300 -11.05 2.95 14.53
N LEU A 301 -10.89 1.80 15.18
CA LEU A 301 -11.84 1.33 16.20
C LEU A 301 -11.56 1.88 17.61
N ASN A 302 -10.57 2.78 17.75
CA ASN A 302 -10.13 3.36 19.02
C ASN A 302 -9.72 2.28 20.06
N ILE A 303 -9.05 1.23 19.60
CA ILE A 303 -8.51 0.16 20.44
C ILE A 303 -7.01 0.39 20.62
N GLU A 304 -6.59 0.48 21.86
CA GLU A 304 -5.17 0.68 22.21
C GLU A 304 -4.38 -0.63 22.00
N VAL A 305 -3.26 -0.53 21.30
CA VAL A 305 -2.30 -1.63 21.18
C VAL A 305 -1.38 -1.61 22.39
N PRO A 306 -1.28 -2.69 23.18
CA PRO A 306 -0.43 -2.72 24.37
C PRO A 306 1.02 -2.36 24.06
N ALA A 307 1.66 -1.62 24.96
CA ALA A 307 3.07 -1.22 24.80
C ALA A 307 4.04 -2.41 24.72
N ARG A 308 3.66 -3.56 25.32
CA ARG A 308 4.41 -4.81 25.25
C ARG A 308 3.47 -5.96 24.90
N ILE A 309 3.87 -6.78 23.93
CA ILE A 309 3.15 -7.97 23.48
C ILE A 309 4.13 -9.13 23.58
N GLY A 310 3.75 -10.20 24.32
CA GLY A 310 4.54 -11.43 24.40
C GLY A 310 5.73 -11.40 25.36
N GLY A 311 5.63 -10.67 26.46
CA GLY A 311 6.49 -10.85 27.61
C GLY A 311 5.69 -11.59 28.70
N GLY A 312 5.75 -12.91 28.73
CA GLY A 312 5.33 -13.62 29.92
C GLY A 312 6.24 -13.21 31.07
N ASP A 313 5.65 -12.78 32.20
CA ASP A 313 6.37 -12.73 33.45
C ASP A 313 6.96 -14.14 33.72
N ALA A 314 8.27 -14.24 33.64
CA ALA A 314 9.02 -15.41 34.13
C ALA A 314 9.37 -15.20 35.58
#